data_8d6c10034abc6d3081a09c27ed1636ea
#
_entry.id   8d6c10034abc6d3081a09c27ed1636ea
#
_cell.length_a   1.000
_cell.length_b   1.000
_cell.length_c   1.000
_cell.angle_alpha   90.00
_cell.angle_beta   90.00
_cell.angle_gamma   90.00
#
_symmetry.space_group_name_H-M   'P 1'
#
loop_
_entity.id
_entity.type
_entity.pdbx_description
1 polymer ?
#
loop_
_entity_poly.entity_id
_entity_poly.type
_entity_poly.pdbx_seq_one_letter_code
_entity_poly.pdbx_strand_id
1 'polypeptide(L)'
;CPNSKKIIVNIDKDQLKNLNVRFDLKIYSDCKIFFEKIFSKIKRKENKKLFKYKDLNWYEPTKKKLPNSNSFIHHLTNNIKSKNCIIIDGGGTALYAGFQSSVVKKNTKIICSSAISSMGTGLPETLGAFDSNKFKDLICIIGDGSFLMNCQELQTIRHKNINVKIILVNNNGYAAIRHTQKEFLDKNYIGTLPPNDISFPNFMKLSKAFNIKYVKVDNNNKANKLIKNIQKLRGPIIIDLIVDQDQEALFKQGYKKNTNGTFSPMQLIEMFPFVDKPIANTNN
;
A
#
# COMPACT_ATOMS: atom_id res chain seq x y z
N CYS A 1 9.22 -21.89 -4.63
CA CYS A 1 9.33 -23.34 -4.31
C CYS A 1 10.05 -24.05 -5.46
N PRO A 2 11.37 -24.30 -5.38
CA PRO A 2 12.12 -24.92 -6.48
C PRO A 2 11.65 -26.34 -6.79
N ASN A 3 11.21 -27.09 -5.79
CA ASN A 3 10.83 -28.49 -5.91
C ASN A 3 9.33 -28.75 -6.14
N SER A 4 8.52 -27.70 -6.25
CA SER A 4 7.08 -27.86 -6.49
C SER A 4 6.76 -27.98 -7.96
N LYS A 5 5.80 -28.85 -8.31
CA LYS A 5 5.19 -28.83 -9.64
C LYS A 5 4.45 -27.52 -9.83
N LYS A 6 4.68 -26.88 -10.96
CA LYS A 6 4.15 -25.57 -11.30
C LYS A 6 3.13 -25.67 -12.42
N ILE A 7 1.94 -25.19 -12.16
CA ILE A 7 0.83 -25.13 -13.12
C ILE A 7 0.50 -23.68 -13.35
N ILE A 8 0.41 -23.26 -14.60
CA ILE A 8 -0.09 -21.95 -14.97
C ILE A 8 -1.39 -22.08 -15.77
N VAL A 9 -2.35 -21.25 -15.43
CA VAL A 9 -3.61 -21.10 -16.16
C VAL A 9 -3.68 -19.65 -16.63
N ASN A 10 -3.82 -19.44 -17.93
CA ASN A 10 -3.94 -18.11 -18.50
C ASN A 10 -4.85 -18.14 -19.73
N ILE A 11 -5.63 -17.07 -19.90
CA ILE A 11 -6.47 -16.83 -21.09
C ILE A 11 -5.67 -16.31 -22.28
N ASP A 12 -4.46 -15.84 -22.04
CA ASP A 12 -3.57 -15.31 -23.07
C ASP A 12 -2.55 -16.37 -23.49
N LYS A 13 -2.67 -16.81 -24.76
CA LYS A 13 -1.78 -17.82 -25.36
C LYS A 13 -0.35 -17.32 -25.51
N ASP A 14 -0.15 -16.04 -25.79
CA ASP A 14 1.18 -15.50 -26.03
C ASP A 14 1.95 -15.33 -24.73
N GLN A 15 1.27 -14.96 -23.64
CA GLN A 15 1.87 -15.01 -22.31
C GLN A 15 2.27 -16.44 -21.92
N LEU A 16 1.47 -17.47 -22.27
CA LEU A 16 1.83 -18.87 -21.99
C LEU A 16 3.05 -19.36 -22.75
N LYS A 17 3.35 -18.79 -23.94
CA LYS A 17 4.54 -19.12 -24.73
C LYS A 17 5.80 -18.46 -24.17
N ASN A 18 5.70 -17.19 -23.76
CA ASN A 18 6.82 -16.31 -23.42
C ASN A 18 7.08 -16.23 -21.91
N LEU A 19 7.13 -17.36 -21.22
CA LEU A 19 7.36 -17.43 -19.78
C LEU A 19 8.85 -17.59 -19.45
N ASN A 20 9.37 -16.73 -18.60
CA ASN A 20 10.75 -16.81 -18.09
C ASN A 20 10.95 -17.90 -17.02
N VAL A 21 9.89 -18.61 -16.64
CA VAL A 21 9.90 -19.68 -15.63
C VAL A 21 9.37 -20.96 -16.24
N ARG A 22 10.04 -22.09 -15.98
CA ARG A 22 9.57 -23.41 -16.40
C ARG A 22 8.34 -23.81 -15.59
N PHE A 23 7.27 -24.18 -16.29
CA PHE A 23 6.05 -24.77 -15.75
C PHE A 23 5.90 -26.20 -16.19
N ASP A 24 5.43 -27.08 -15.28
CA ASP A 24 5.18 -28.47 -15.56
C ASP A 24 3.89 -28.68 -16.40
N LEU A 25 2.92 -27.78 -16.22
CA LEU A 25 1.67 -27.79 -16.99
C LEU A 25 1.23 -26.36 -17.30
N LYS A 26 0.95 -26.12 -18.59
CA LYS A 26 0.40 -24.85 -19.09
C LYS A 26 -1.03 -25.08 -19.57
N ILE A 27 -1.99 -24.38 -19.02
CA ILE A 27 -3.41 -24.51 -19.34
C ILE A 27 -3.92 -23.20 -19.95
N TYR A 28 -4.37 -23.27 -21.20
CA TYR A 28 -5.08 -22.17 -21.85
C TYR A 28 -6.55 -22.23 -21.47
N SER A 29 -6.96 -21.37 -20.55
CA SER A 29 -8.34 -21.30 -20.07
C SER A 29 -8.58 -19.99 -19.33
N ASP A 30 -9.83 -19.53 -19.34
CA ASP A 30 -10.31 -18.58 -18.36
C ASP A 30 -10.25 -19.21 -16.95
N CYS A 31 -9.77 -18.45 -15.96
CA CYS A 31 -9.60 -18.95 -14.59
C CYS A 31 -10.94 -19.35 -13.96
N LYS A 32 -12.05 -18.68 -14.29
CA LYS A 32 -13.37 -19.05 -13.78
C LYS A 32 -13.77 -20.43 -14.25
N ILE A 33 -13.65 -20.69 -15.58
CA ILE A 33 -13.96 -22.00 -16.18
C ILE A 33 -13.07 -23.08 -15.60
N PHE A 34 -11.78 -22.80 -15.44
CA PHE A 34 -10.83 -23.72 -14.83
C PHE A 34 -11.24 -24.09 -13.40
N PHE A 35 -11.55 -23.11 -12.56
CA PHE A 35 -11.94 -23.37 -11.18
C PHE A 35 -13.29 -24.06 -11.05
N GLU A 36 -14.27 -23.73 -11.87
CA GLU A 36 -15.56 -24.42 -11.89
C GLU A 36 -15.40 -25.93 -12.18
N LYS A 37 -14.50 -26.27 -13.12
CA LYS A 37 -14.21 -27.67 -13.45
C LYS A 37 -13.39 -28.40 -12.39
N ILE A 38 -12.48 -27.72 -11.72
CA ILE A 38 -11.57 -28.37 -10.77
C ILE A 38 -12.20 -28.52 -9.39
N PHE A 39 -13.01 -27.53 -8.93
CA PHE A 39 -13.65 -27.58 -7.62
C PHE A 39 -14.64 -28.73 -7.47
N SER A 40 -15.26 -29.16 -8.55
CA SER A 40 -16.12 -30.36 -8.54
C SER A 40 -15.34 -31.66 -8.30
N LYS A 41 -14.03 -31.65 -8.54
CA LYS A 41 -13.14 -32.84 -8.47
C LYS A 41 -12.21 -32.85 -7.26
N ILE A 42 -11.99 -31.69 -6.62
CA ILE A 42 -11.09 -31.58 -5.45
C ILE A 42 -11.92 -31.83 -4.18
N LYS A 43 -11.61 -32.92 -3.48
CA LYS A 43 -12.10 -33.12 -2.11
C LYS A 43 -11.43 -32.10 -1.20
N ARG A 44 -12.24 -31.28 -0.50
CA ARG A 44 -11.77 -30.35 0.51
C ARG A 44 -11.02 -31.09 1.61
N LYS A 45 -9.70 -31.01 1.64
CA LYS A 45 -8.92 -31.40 2.81
C LYS A 45 -8.93 -30.20 3.76
N GLU A 46 -9.48 -30.36 4.94
CA GLU A 46 -9.28 -29.38 6.01
C GLU A 46 -7.81 -29.41 6.40
N ASN A 47 -7.05 -28.45 5.90
CA ASN A 47 -5.68 -28.24 6.39
C ASN A 47 -5.77 -27.51 7.73
N LYS A 48 -5.75 -28.27 8.82
CA LYS A 48 -5.71 -27.75 10.19
C LYS A 48 -4.41 -27.02 10.55
N LYS A 49 -3.40 -27.03 9.70
CA LYS A 49 -2.17 -26.24 9.84
C LYS A 49 -2.27 -24.96 8.97
N LEU A 50 -3.14 -24.05 9.33
CA LEU A 50 -2.96 -22.65 8.98
C LEU A 50 -1.64 -22.21 9.64
N PHE A 51 -0.72 -21.68 8.85
CA PHE A 51 0.48 -21.03 9.36
C PHE A 51 0.01 -19.98 10.39
N LYS A 52 0.32 -20.22 11.67
CA LYS A 52 0.26 -19.15 12.65
C LYS A 52 1.40 -18.21 12.26
N TYR A 53 1.08 -17.17 11.50
CA TYR A 53 1.96 -16.01 11.44
C TYR A 53 2.16 -15.59 12.88
N LYS A 54 3.39 -15.69 13.39
CA LYS A 54 3.75 -14.98 14.61
C LYS A 54 3.30 -13.55 14.37
N ASP A 55 2.49 -13.00 15.27
CA ASP A 55 2.17 -11.60 15.29
C ASP A 55 3.49 -10.85 15.30
N LEU A 56 3.89 -10.43 14.11
CA LEU A 56 5.05 -9.57 13.99
C LEU A 56 4.53 -8.22 14.47
N ASN A 57 5.01 -7.78 15.64
CA ASN A 57 4.63 -6.50 16.27
C ASN A 57 5.05 -5.27 15.44
N TRP A 58 5.01 -5.40 14.12
CA TRP A 58 5.43 -4.35 13.18
C TRP A 58 4.43 -3.20 13.11
N TYR A 59 3.22 -3.43 13.59
CA TYR A 59 2.17 -2.43 13.66
C TYR A 59 2.11 -1.73 15.02
N GLU A 60 3.00 -2.08 15.93
CA GLU A 60 3.09 -1.38 17.20
C GLU A 60 3.53 0.07 17.01
N PRO A 61 2.96 1.01 17.75
CA PRO A 61 3.40 2.39 17.73
C PRO A 61 4.89 2.45 18.06
N THR A 62 5.66 3.06 17.20
CA THR A 62 7.10 3.25 17.47
C THR A 62 7.28 4.16 18.69
N LYS A 63 8.36 3.96 19.46
CA LYS A 63 8.77 4.90 20.51
C LYS A 63 9.19 6.25 19.96
N LYS A 64 9.29 6.39 18.64
CA LYS A 64 9.55 7.66 17.95
C LYS A 64 8.42 8.65 18.18
N LYS A 65 8.75 9.94 18.17
CA LYS A 65 7.78 11.02 18.37
C LYS A 65 6.70 11.06 17.28
N LEU A 66 7.09 10.82 16.03
CA LEU A 66 6.19 10.82 14.88
C LEU A 66 5.48 9.47 14.70
N PRO A 67 4.24 9.47 14.19
CA PRO A 67 3.54 8.24 13.86
C PRO A 67 4.26 7.44 12.78
N ASN A 68 4.12 6.12 12.83
CA ASN A 68 4.52 5.23 11.74
C ASN A 68 3.32 5.02 10.81
N SER A 69 3.51 5.20 9.50
CA SER A 69 2.41 5.10 8.52
C SER A 69 1.77 3.71 8.50
N ASN A 70 2.57 2.64 8.60
CA ASN A 70 2.07 1.26 8.61
C ASN A 70 1.21 0.99 9.84
N SER A 71 1.69 1.36 11.03
CA SER A 71 0.94 1.25 12.28
C SER A 71 -0.37 2.04 12.22
N PHE A 72 -0.31 3.28 11.74
CA PHE A 72 -1.48 4.14 11.63
C PHE A 72 -2.54 3.55 10.69
N ILE A 73 -2.14 3.13 9.49
CA ILE A 73 -3.05 2.56 8.47
C ILE A 73 -3.65 1.25 8.98
N HIS A 74 -2.85 0.39 9.61
CA HIS A 74 -3.34 -0.86 10.20
C HIS A 74 -4.45 -0.61 11.21
N HIS A 75 -4.17 0.19 12.23
CA HIS A 75 -5.13 0.47 13.29
C HIS A 75 -6.35 1.25 12.79
N LEU A 76 -6.17 2.19 11.86
CA LEU A 76 -7.27 2.95 11.27
C LEU A 76 -8.21 2.04 10.50
N THR A 77 -7.69 1.23 9.58
CA THR A 77 -8.50 0.33 8.75
C THR A 77 -9.14 -0.79 9.57
N ASN A 78 -8.45 -1.25 10.62
CA ASN A 78 -9.03 -2.21 11.55
C ASN A 78 -10.20 -1.63 12.36
N ASN A 79 -10.23 -0.34 12.62
CA ASN A 79 -11.34 0.30 13.35
C ASN A 79 -12.56 0.64 12.48
N ILE A 80 -12.48 0.56 11.16
CA ILE A 80 -13.61 0.82 10.27
C ILE A 80 -14.50 -0.42 10.18
N LYS A 81 -15.77 -0.27 10.57
CA LYS A 81 -16.76 -1.37 10.64
C LYS A 81 -17.74 -1.35 9.46
N SER A 82 -17.93 -0.21 8.82
CA SER A 82 -18.86 -0.04 7.71
C SER A 82 -18.38 -0.75 6.44
N LYS A 83 -19.26 -0.92 5.47
CA LYS A 83 -18.89 -1.29 4.10
C LYS A 83 -18.06 -0.16 3.51
N ASN A 84 -16.81 -0.46 3.18
CA ASN A 84 -15.82 0.56 2.82
C ASN A 84 -14.99 0.17 1.59
N CYS A 85 -14.39 1.19 0.97
CA CYS A 85 -13.39 1.01 -0.05
C CYS A 85 -12.10 1.72 0.37
N ILE A 86 -10.99 0.99 0.33
CA ILE A 86 -9.64 1.52 0.53
C ILE A 86 -9.05 1.76 -0.86
N ILE A 87 -8.77 3.01 -1.16
CA ILE A 87 -8.13 3.46 -2.37
C ILE A 87 -6.66 3.71 -2.03
N ILE A 88 -5.75 3.04 -2.74
CA ILE A 88 -4.32 3.14 -2.50
C ILE A 88 -3.68 3.76 -3.73
N ASP A 89 -3.12 4.94 -3.58
CA ASP A 89 -2.38 5.63 -4.65
C ASP A 89 -1.19 4.81 -5.15
N GLY A 90 -0.90 4.92 -6.44
CA GLY A 90 0.11 4.11 -7.10
C GLY A 90 1.56 4.40 -6.69
N GLY A 91 1.82 5.42 -5.88
CA GLY A 91 3.17 5.91 -5.61
C GLY A 91 3.70 5.74 -4.20
N GLY A 92 5.00 5.45 -4.09
CA GLY A 92 5.84 5.66 -2.92
C GLY A 92 5.38 4.99 -1.63
N THR A 93 5.57 5.70 -0.52
CA THR A 93 5.26 5.21 0.84
C THR A 93 3.77 4.86 1.02
N ALA A 94 2.88 5.60 0.37
CA ALA A 94 1.43 5.34 0.43
C ALA A 94 1.08 3.96 -0.16
N LEU A 95 1.70 3.60 -1.29
CA LEU A 95 1.53 2.29 -1.92
C LEU A 95 1.99 1.17 -0.97
N TYR A 96 3.22 1.26 -0.47
CA TYR A 96 3.78 0.22 0.42
C TYR A 96 2.97 0.12 1.71
N ALA A 97 2.77 1.22 2.42
CA ALA A 97 2.04 1.23 3.67
C ALA A 97 0.57 0.80 3.50
N GLY A 98 -0.06 1.22 2.40
CA GLY A 98 -1.43 0.84 2.06
C GLY A 98 -1.59 -0.67 1.86
N PHE A 99 -0.76 -1.29 1.01
CA PHE A 99 -0.85 -2.73 0.77
C PHE A 99 -0.38 -3.59 1.94
N GLN A 100 0.72 -3.20 2.58
CA GLN A 100 1.31 -4.01 3.64
C GLN A 100 0.51 -3.97 4.93
N SER A 101 -0.28 -2.91 5.17
CA SER A 101 -0.87 -2.65 6.48
C SER A 101 -2.39 -2.56 6.51
N SER A 102 -3.06 -2.43 5.37
CA SER A 102 -4.51 -2.35 5.35
C SER A 102 -5.17 -3.65 5.80
N VAL A 103 -6.10 -3.55 6.74
CA VAL A 103 -6.90 -4.68 7.19
C VAL A 103 -8.10 -4.85 6.28
N VAL A 104 -8.08 -5.92 5.47
CA VAL A 104 -9.15 -6.26 4.55
C VAL A 104 -10.17 -7.16 5.23
N LYS A 105 -11.39 -6.68 5.39
CA LYS A 105 -12.50 -7.41 6.00
C LYS A 105 -13.51 -7.83 4.92
N LYS A 106 -14.47 -8.70 5.28
CA LYS A 106 -15.52 -9.18 4.37
C LYS A 106 -16.22 -8.04 3.60
N ASN A 107 -16.37 -6.88 4.22
CA ASN A 107 -17.06 -5.72 3.64
C ASN A 107 -16.10 -4.65 3.11
N THR A 108 -14.83 -4.98 2.92
CA THR A 108 -13.80 -4.06 2.41
C THR A 108 -13.45 -4.40 0.98
N LYS A 109 -13.40 -3.40 0.11
CA LYS A 109 -12.83 -3.47 -1.24
C LYS A 109 -11.51 -2.68 -1.25
N ILE A 110 -10.52 -3.16 -1.99
CA ILE A 110 -9.32 -2.39 -2.32
C ILE A 110 -9.36 -2.01 -3.79
N ILE A 111 -9.00 -0.77 -4.09
CA ILE A 111 -8.76 -0.24 -5.43
C ILE A 111 -7.34 0.31 -5.47
N CYS A 112 -6.58 -0.04 -6.49
CA CYS A 112 -5.25 0.49 -6.72
C CYS A 112 -4.82 0.22 -8.17
N SER A 113 -4.23 1.22 -8.82
CA SER A 113 -3.60 1.09 -10.14
C SER A 113 -2.20 0.49 -10.04
N SER A 114 -2.08 -0.69 -9.40
CA SER A 114 -0.79 -1.31 -9.05
C SER A 114 0.04 -1.79 -10.26
N ALA A 115 -0.58 -2.08 -11.39
CA ALA A 115 0.13 -2.62 -12.56
C ALA A 115 1.12 -1.60 -13.17
N ILE A 116 0.73 -0.31 -13.20
CA ILE A 116 1.55 0.78 -13.71
C ILE A 116 2.14 1.60 -12.55
N SER A 117 1.49 1.55 -11.38
CA SER A 117 1.89 2.28 -10.16
C SER A 117 2.01 3.80 -10.37
N SER A 118 1.08 4.38 -11.12
CA SER A 118 1.06 5.82 -11.39
C SER A 118 0.76 6.60 -10.12
N MET A 119 1.58 7.62 -9.86
CA MET A 119 1.32 8.59 -8.82
C MET A 119 0.12 9.47 -9.18
N GLY A 120 -0.61 9.95 -8.15
CA GLY A 120 -1.72 10.89 -8.33
C GLY A 120 -3.07 10.23 -8.65
N THR A 121 -3.16 8.91 -8.73
CA THR A 121 -4.42 8.21 -9.07
C THR A 121 -5.41 8.17 -7.91
N GLY A 122 -4.96 8.33 -6.67
CA GLY A 122 -5.80 8.14 -5.48
C GLY A 122 -7.04 9.03 -5.41
N LEU A 123 -6.94 10.32 -5.76
CA LEU A 123 -8.09 11.22 -5.77
C LEU A 123 -9.07 10.90 -6.91
N PRO A 124 -8.65 10.74 -8.18
CA PRO A 124 -9.53 10.29 -9.27
C PRO A 124 -10.19 8.93 -9.00
N GLU A 125 -9.45 7.94 -8.50
CA GLU A 125 -10.00 6.63 -8.12
C GLU A 125 -11.05 6.73 -7.01
N THR A 126 -10.93 7.72 -6.11
CA THR A 126 -11.93 8.02 -5.09
C THR A 126 -13.26 8.44 -5.72
N LEU A 127 -13.24 9.23 -6.79
CA LEU A 127 -14.45 9.62 -7.53
C LEU A 127 -15.12 8.41 -8.17
N GLY A 128 -14.35 7.55 -8.83
CA GLY A 128 -14.88 6.31 -9.41
C GLY A 128 -15.46 5.35 -8.36
N ALA A 129 -14.82 5.24 -7.19
CA ALA A 129 -15.34 4.45 -6.09
C ALA A 129 -16.66 5.01 -5.54
N PHE A 130 -16.80 6.34 -5.45
CA PHE A 130 -18.00 7.02 -5.02
C PHE A 130 -19.16 6.78 -6.02
N ASP A 131 -18.92 6.99 -7.31
CA ASP A 131 -19.96 6.85 -8.34
C ASP A 131 -20.49 5.41 -8.45
N SER A 132 -19.74 4.41 -7.96
CA SER A 132 -20.23 3.04 -7.86
C SER A 132 -21.39 2.84 -6.87
N ASN A 133 -21.66 3.78 -5.97
CA ASN A 133 -22.69 3.76 -4.92
C ASN A 133 -22.67 2.51 -4.00
N LYS A 134 -21.54 1.81 -3.93
CA LYS A 134 -21.42 0.52 -3.22
C LYS A 134 -20.90 0.65 -1.79
N PHE A 135 -20.29 1.79 -1.44
CA PHE A 135 -19.54 1.96 -0.21
C PHE A 135 -20.09 3.12 0.64
N LYS A 136 -20.10 2.92 1.96
CA LYS A 136 -20.51 3.94 2.94
C LYS A 136 -19.38 4.87 3.32
N ASP A 137 -18.16 4.34 3.39
CA ASP A 137 -16.95 5.07 3.73
C ASP A 137 -15.87 4.82 2.67
N LEU A 138 -15.20 5.88 2.24
CA LEU A 138 -14.03 5.81 1.38
C LEU A 138 -12.79 6.23 2.16
N ILE A 139 -11.69 5.52 1.95
CA ILE A 139 -10.39 5.79 2.56
C ILE A 139 -9.39 5.89 1.42
N CYS A 140 -8.88 7.09 1.16
CA CYS A 140 -7.84 7.33 0.17
C CYS A 140 -6.50 7.45 0.87
N ILE A 141 -5.54 6.59 0.56
CA ILE A 141 -4.17 6.63 1.08
C ILE A 141 -3.28 7.15 -0.04
N ILE A 142 -2.69 8.32 0.16
CA ILE A 142 -1.94 9.04 -0.89
C ILE A 142 -0.74 9.75 -0.28
N GLY A 143 0.39 9.79 -0.99
CA GLY A 143 1.59 10.53 -0.59
C GLY A 143 1.50 12.02 -0.89
N ASP A 144 2.34 12.82 -0.24
CA ASP A 144 2.38 14.28 -0.39
C ASP A 144 2.67 14.74 -1.84
N GLY A 145 3.63 14.10 -2.52
CA GLY A 145 3.92 14.38 -3.92
C GLY A 145 2.81 13.95 -4.87
N SER A 146 2.27 12.75 -4.68
CA SER A 146 1.15 12.22 -5.47
C SER A 146 -0.11 13.05 -5.33
N PHE A 147 -0.39 13.54 -4.12
CA PHE A 147 -1.58 14.37 -3.84
C PHE A 147 -1.63 15.63 -4.70
N LEU A 148 -0.46 16.24 -4.98
CA LEU A 148 -0.40 17.47 -5.77
C LEU A 148 -0.67 17.24 -7.26
N MET A 149 -0.47 16.03 -7.76
CA MET A 149 -0.62 15.74 -9.20
C MET A 149 -2.07 15.85 -9.68
N ASN A 150 -3.04 15.59 -8.79
CA ASN A 150 -4.46 15.70 -9.10
C ASN A 150 -5.25 16.37 -7.95
N CYS A 151 -4.65 17.34 -7.26
CA CYS A 151 -5.29 18.03 -6.14
C CYS A 151 -6.55 18.83 -6.55
N GLN A 152 -6.72 19.18 -7.84
CA GLN A 152 -7.94 19.83 -8.36
C GLN A 152 -9.18 18.96 -8.15
N GLU A 153 -9.05 17.63 -8.04
CA GLU A 153 -10.17 16.72 -7.79
C GLU A 153 -10.81 16.95 -6.41
N LEU A 154 -10.12 17.65 -5.51
CA LEU A 154 -10.69 18.08 -4.23
C LEU A 154 -11.94 18.96 -4.43
N GLN A 155 -12.02 19.73 -5.52
CA GLN A 155 -13.19 20.51 -5.84
C GLN A 155 -14.40 19.61 -6.13
N THR A 156 -14.22 18.56 -6.93
CA THR A 156 -15.28 17.57 -7.22
C THR A 156 -15.69 16.81 -5.95
N ILE A 157 -14.70 16.37 -5.16
CA ILE A 157 -14.91 15.68 -3.87
C ILE A 157 -15.74 16.58 -2.93
N ARG A 158 -15.42 17.86 -2.85
CA ARG A 158 -16.14 18.83 -2.02
C ARG A 158 -17.53 19.09 -2.53
N HIS A 159 -17.69 19.33 -3.85
CA HIS A 159 -18.97 19.60 -4.50
C HIS A 159 -19.96 18.46 -4.28
N LYS A 160 -19.53 17.21 -4.51
CA LYS A 160 -20.35 16.00 -4.28
C LYS A 160 -20.46 15.61 -2.79
N ASN A 161 -19.85 16.34 -1.89
CA ASN A 161 -19.78 16.06 -0.44
C ASN A 161 -19.41 14.60 -0.12
N ILE A 162 -18.41 14.07 -0.79
CA ILE A 162 -18.01 12.66 -0.71
C ILE A 162 -17.51 12.32 0.69
N ASN A 163 -18.06 11.27 1.29
CA ASN A 163 -17.61 10.80 2.62
C ASN A 163 -16.28 10.04 2.50
N VAL A 164 -15.19 10.76 2.28
CA VAL A 164 -13.83 10.21 2.17
C VAL A 164 -12.92 10.70 3.29
N LYS A 165 -12.08 9.80 3.80
CA LYS A 165 -10.94 10.09 4.66
C LYS A 165 -9.69 10.00 3.79
N ILE A 166 -9.12 11.14 3.45
CA ILE A 166 -7.89 11.24 2.67
C ILE A 166 -6.72 11.21 3.64
N ILE A 167 -6.01 10.09 3.68
CA ILE A 167 -4.82 9.90 4.50
C ILE A 167 -3.63 10.38 3.68
N LEU A 168 -3.23 11.61 3.91
CA LEU A 168 -2.06 12.21 3.28
C LEU A 168 -0.81 11.75 4.04
N VAL A 169 -0.09 10.76 3.52
CA VAL A 169 1.16 10.28 4.09
C VAL A 169 2.25 11.29 3.75
N ASN A 170 2.52 12.17 4.69
CA ASN A 170 3.41 13.32 4.52
C ASN A 170 4.79 13.01 5.11
N ASN A 171 5.72 12.62 4.25
CA ASN A 171 7.12 12.39 4.57
C ASN A 171 8.04 13.48 4.00
N ASN A 172 7.45 14.61 3.58
CA ASN A 172 8.15 15.78 3.06
C ASN A 172 9.00 15.46 1.83
N GLY A 173 8.47 14.66 0.88
CA GLY A 173 9.18 14.37 -0.38
C GLY A 173 8.93 12.99 -0.96
N TYR A 174 9.82 12.61 -1.86
CA TYR A 174 9.73 11.34 -2.61
C TYR A 174 10.58 10.25 -1.96
N ALA A 175 10.09 9.68 -0.84
CA ALA A 175 10.83 8.71 -0.03
C ALA A 175 11.29 7.46 -0.80
N ALA A 176 10.49 6.94 -1.70
CA ALA A 176 10.87 5.75 -2.48
C ALA A 176 12.10 6.03 -3.35
N ILE A 177 12.16 7.20 -3.99
CA ILE A 177 13.33 7.61 -4.79
C ILE A 177 14.53 7.91 -3.88
N ARG A 178 14.31 8.56 -2.73
CA ARG A 178 15.37 8.77 -1.73
C ARG A 178 16.02 7.46 -1.29
N HIS A 179 15.22 6.42 -1.04
CA HIS A 179 15.75 5.12 -0.67
C HIS A 179 16.62 4.53 -1.78
N THR A 180 16.21 4.64 -3.04
CA THR A 180 17.02 4.23 -4.18
C THR A 180 18.33 5.02 -4.26
N GLN A 181 18.27 6.33 -4.12
CA GLN A 181 19.45 7.19 -4.13
C GLN A 181 20.39 6.90 -2.95
N LYS A 182 19.82 6.58 -1.78
CA LYS A 182 20.59 6.18 -0.60
C LYS A 182 21.33 4.86 -0.80
N GLU A 183 20.68 3.89 -1.43
CA GLU A 183 21.20 2.51 -1.54
C GLU A 183 22.13 2.32 -2.75
N PHE A 184 21.86 3.01 -3.86
CA PHE A 184 22.52 2.75 -5.13
C PHE A 184 23.32 3.93 -5.68
N LEU A 185 23.10 5.16 -5.19
CA LEU A 185 23.70 6.38 -5.71
C LEU A 185 24.47 7.17 -4.63
N ASP A 186 25.06 6.47 -3.67
CA ASP A 186 25.93 7.03 -2.61
C ASP A 186 25.31 8.24 -1.88
N LYS A 187 23.97 8.22 -1.67
CA LYS A 187 23.19 9.29 -1.03
C LYS A 187 23.20 10.61 -1.81
N ASN A 188 23.43 10.57 -3.10
CA ASN A 188 23.27 11.75 -3.95
C ASN A 188 21.78 12.04 -4.17
N TYR A 189 21.22 12.90 -3.32
CA TYR A 189 19.80 13.24 -3.33
C TYR A 189 19.51 14.37 -4.32
N ILE A 190 18.78 14.05 -5.40
CA ILE A 190 18.35 14.99 -6.42
C ILE A 190 16.83 14.85 -6.59
N GLY A 191 16.11 15.98 -6.56
CA GLY A 191 14.66 16.02 -6.81
C GLY A 191 13.80 15.31 -5.77
N THR A 192 14.28 15.08 -4.55
CA THR A 192 13.58 14.22 -3.57
C THR A 192 13.31 14.86 -2.21
N LEU A 193 13.97 15.97 -1.91
CA LEU A 193 13.86 16.67 -0.62
C LEU A 193 13.79 18.19 -0.78
N PRO A 194 12.93 18.90 0.00
CA PRO A 194 13.07 20.32 0.21
C PRO A 194 14.36 20.65 0.97
N PRO A 195 14.92 21.89 0.84
CA PRO A 195 14.39 22.97 -0.01
C PRO A 195 14.99 23.00 -1.41
N ASN A 196 15.95 22.12 -1.71
CA ASN A 196 16.83 22.31 -2.88
C ASN A 196 16.10 22.16 -4.21
N ASP A 197 15.38 21.04 -4.40
CA ASP A 197 14.84 20.69 -5.72
C ASP A 197 13.32 20.61 -5.76
N ILE A 198 12.67 20.51 -4.61
CA ILE A 198 11.22 20.39 -4.50
C ILE A 198 10.68 21.23 -3.34
N SER A 199 9.40 21.55 -3.42
CA SER A 199 8.68 22.21 -2.33
C SER A 199 7.23 21.74 -2.29
N PHE A 200 6.63 21.84 -1.11
CA PHE A 200 5.22 21.49 -0.91
C PHE A 200 4.45 22.70 -0.39
N PRO A 201 3.18 22.85 -0.81
CA PRO A 201 2.32 23.89 -0.26
C PRO A 201 2.00 23.60 1.21
N ASN A 202 1.52 24.59 1.89
CA ASN A 202 0.89 24.38 3.19
C ASN A 202 -0.45 23.66 2.98
N PHE A 203 -0.52 22.35 3.26
CA PHE A 203 -1.71 21.54 3.04
C PHE A 203 -2.94 22.00 3.83
N MET A 204 -2.76 22.63 4.99
CA MET A 204 -3.86 23.24 5.73
C MET A 204 -4.47 24.44 4.95
N LYS A 205 -3.62 25.29 4.35
CA LYS A 205 -4.10 26.41 3.52
C LYS A 205 -4.77 25.90 2.26
N LEU A 206 -4.19 24.87 1.64
CA LEU A 206 -4.77 24.22 0.46
C LEU A 206 -6.15 23.61 0.78
N SER A 207 -6.28 22.87 1.88
CA SER A 207 -7.57 22.31 2.30
C SER A 207 -8.64 23.39 2.56
N LYS A 208 -8.24 24.51 3.13
CA LYS A 208 -9.13 25.67 3.33
C LYS A 208 -9.60 26.27 2.01
N ALA A 209 -8.72 26.36 0.99
CA ALA A 209 -9.07 26.86 -0.35
C ALA A 209 -10.18 26.02 -0.99
N PHE A 210 -10.18 24.70 -0.78
CA PHE A 210 -11.25 23.80 -1.24
C PHE A 210 -12.40 23.62 -0.23
N ASN A 211 -12.38 24.34 0.89
CA ASN A 211 -13.37 24.20 1.96
C ASN A 211 -13.54 22.74 2.44
N ILE A 212 -12.42 22.02 2.62
CA ILE A 212 -12.37 20.64 3.13
C ILE A 212 -11.80 20.67 4.56
N LYS A 213 -12.36 19.85 5.44
CA LYS A 213 -11.87 19.66 6.80
C LYS A 213 -10.43 19.13 6.79
N TYR A 214 -9.61 19.66 7.71
CA TYR A 214 -8.20 19.27 7.84
C TYR A 214 -7.85 18.90 9.27
N VAL A 215 -7.09 17.82 9.44
CA VAL A 215 -6.55 17.38 10.72
C VAL A 215 -5.08 17.04 10.55
N LYS A 216 -4.20 17.71 11.32
CA LYS A 216 -2.78 17.37 11.38
C LYS A 216 -2.51 16.33 12.45
N VAL A 217 -1.85 15.23 12.06
CA VAL A 217 -1.44 14.12 12.93
C VAL A 217 0.08 14.05 12.94
N ASP A 218 0.71 14.67 13.92
CA ASP A 218 2.16 14.84 14.06
C ASP A 218 2.74 14.14 15.30
N ASN A 219 1.93 13.34 15.99
CA ASN A 219 2.37 12.52 17.12
C ASN A 219 1.40 11.35 17.37
N ASN A 220 1.88 10.35 18.12
CA ASN A 220 1.12 9.13 18.41
C ASN A 220 -0.17 9.38 19.21
N ASN A 221 -0.20 10.39 20.10
CA ASN A 221 -1.42 10.70 20.87
C ASN A 221 -2.54 11.20 19.96
N LYS A 222 -2.23 12.11 19.02
CA LYS A 222 -3.19 12.57 18.00
C LYS A 222 -3.63 11.42 17.10
N ALA A 223 -2.70 10.55 16.66
CA ALA A 223 -3.00 9.38 15.88
C ALA A 223 -4.01 8.45 16.60
N ASN A 224 -3.75 8.08 17.85
CA ASN A 224 -4.63 7.24 18.64
C ASN A 224 -6.01 7.87 18.89
N LYS A 225 -6.05 9.19 19.18
CA LYS A 225 -7.32 9.92 19.34
C LYS A 225 -8.15 9.93 18.06
N LEU A 226 -7.50 10.14 16.92
CA LEU A 226 -8.17 10.13 15.61
C LEU A 226 -8.71 8.74 15.28
N ILE A 227 -7.91 7.68 15.42
CA ILE A 227 -8.29 6.31 15.13
C ILE A 227 -9.51 5.89 15.96
N LYS A 228 -9.54 6.20 17.26
CA LYS A 228 -10.70 5.92 18.13
C LYS A 228 -11.98 6.60 17.66
N ASN A 229 -11.88 7.74 17.01
CA ASN A 229 -13.02 8.56 16.59
C ASN A 229 -13.30 8.52 15.08
N ILE A 230 -12.55 7.74 14.30
CA ILE A 230 -12.61 7.74 12.83
C ILE A 230 -14.02 7.48 12.28
N GLN A 231 -14.80 6.65 12.95
CA GLN A 231 -16.17 6.32 12.54
C GLN A 231 -17.17 7.46 12.75
N LYS A 232 -16.83 8.45 13.58
CA LYS A 232 -17.67 9.63 13.84
C LYS A 232 -17.46 10.74 12.80
N LEU A 233 -16.34 10.68 12.05
CA LEU A 233 -16.02 11.67 11.03
C LEU A 233 -16.89 11.46 9.80
N ARG A 234 -17.50 12.55 9.32
CA ARG A 234 -18.35 12.58 8.13
C ARG A 234 -17.89 13.66 7.17
N GLY A 235 -18.19 13.43 5.89
CA GLY A 235 -17.81 14.30 4.76
C GLY A 235 -16.34 14.15 4.38
N PRO A 236 -15.88 14.93 3.39
CA PRO A 236 -14.49 14.91 3.00
C PRO A 236 -13.59 15.50 4.10
N ILE A 237 -12.51 14.79 4.40
CA ILE A 237 -11.52 15.23 5.38
C ILE A 237 -10.11 14.84 4.93
N ILE A 238 -9.18 15.78 5.01
CA ILE A 238 -7.74 15.54 4.82
C ILE A 238 -7.12 15.30 6.20
N ILE A 239 -6.51 14.14 6.35
CA ILE A 239 -5.75 13.72 7.52
C ILE A 239 -4.28 13.77 7.13
N ASP A 240 -3.61 14.86 7.46
CA ASP A 240 -2.18 15.08 7.18
C ASP A 240 -1.35 14.34 8.22
N LEU A 241 -0.96 13.13 7.86
CA LEU A 241 -0.18 12.22 8.67
C LEU A 241 1.32 12.51 8.48
N ILE A 242 1.88 13.26 9.42
CA ILE A 242 3.32 13.57 9.40
C ILE A 242 4.09 12.34 9.87
N VAL A 243 4.90 11.78 8.99
CA VAL A 243 5.73 10.61 9.27
C VAL A 243 7.21 10.94 9.13
N ASP A 244 8.05 10.05 9.65
CA ASP A 244 9.49 10.16 9.48
C ASP A 244 9.83 10.11 7.98
N GLN A 245 10.61 11.09 7.50
CA GLN A 245 11.01 11.17 6.09
C GLN A 245 11.84 9.98 5.63
N ASP A 246 12.51 9.30 6.57
CA ASP A 246 13.33 8.13 6.31
C ASP A 246 12.64 6.82 6.73
N GLN A 247 11.32 6.85 6.96
CA GLN A 247 10.57 5.63 7.25
C GLN A 247 10.67 4.66 6.09
N GLU A 248 11.25 3.50 6.33
CA GLU A 248 11.41 2.45 5.33
C GLU A 248 10.13 1.61 5.14
N ALA A 249 10.00 0.98 3.97
CA ALA A 249 8.99 -0.04 3.72
C ALA A 249 9.24 -1.26 4.62
N LEU A 250 8.18 -1.90 5.15
CA LEU A 250 8.30 -3.04 6.06
C LEU A 250 8.91 -4.26 5.38
N PHE A 251 8.47 -4.55 4.16
CA PHE A 251 8.98 -5.66 3.37
C PHE A 251 9.48 -5.14 2.05
N LYS A 252 10.78 -5.17 1.87
CA LYS A 252 11.38 -4.87 0.58
C LYS A 252 12.42 -5.91 0.23
N GLN A 253 12.56 -6.20 -1.06
CA GLN A 253 13.61 -7.08 -1.55
C GLN A 253 14.97 -6.47 -1.23
N GLY A 254 15.89 -7.27 -0.68
CA GLY A 254 17.27 -6.89 -0.49
C GLY A 254 18.07 -6.94 -1.78
N TYR A 255 19.20 -6.23 -1.81
CA TYR A 255 20.17 -6.25 -2.90
C TYR A 255 21.56 -6.45 -2.34
N LYS A 256 22.38 -7.24 -3.04
CA LYS A 256 23.77 -7.46 -2.71
C LYS A 256 24.66 -6.75 -3.74
N LYS A 257 25.60 -5.93 -3.27
CA LYS A 257 26.61 -5.32 -4.11
C LYS A 257 27.66 -6.36 -4.49
N ASN A 258 27.88 -6.56 -5.77
CA ASN A 258 28.88 -7.47 -6.33
C ASN A 258 30.27 -6.82 -6.35
N THR A 259 31.31 -7.63 -6.49
CA THR A 259 32.70 -7.15 -6.56
C THR A 259 32.98 -6.23 -7.75
N ASN A 260 32.24 -6.36 -8.84
CA ASN A 260 32.31 -5.50 -10.03
C ASN A 260 31.47 -4.21 -9.91
N GLY A 261 30.94 -3.89 -8.73
CA GLY A 261 30.13 -2.69 -8.47
C GLY A 261 28.65 -2.80 -8.89
N THR A 262 28.23 -3.88 -9.56
CA THR A 262 26.81 -4.10 -9.90
C THR A 262 26.01 -4.58 -8.69
N PHE A 263 24.67 -4.54 -8.78
CA PHE A 263 23.78 -5.02 -7.74
C PHE A 263 23.00 -6.25 -8.24
N SER A 264 22.92 -7.27 -7.41
CA SER A 264 22.07 -8.44 -7.65
C SER A 264 20.93 -8.48 -6.63
N PRO A 265 19.69 -8.77 -7.06
CA PRO A 265 18.57 -8.92 -6.13
C PRO A 265 18.78 -10.17 -5.26
N MET A 266 18.49 -10.03 -3.97
CA MET A 266 18.46 -11.16 -3.04
C MET A 266 17.21 -12.02 -3.26
N GLN A 267 17.20 -13.23 -2.71
CA GLN A 267 16.03 -14.11 -2.83
C GLN A 267 14.82 -13.51 -2.10
N LEU A 268 13.61 -13.77 -2.57
CA LEU A 268 12.39 -13.27 -1.95
C LEU A 268 12.14 -13.75 -0.51
N ILE A 269 12.83 -14.79 -0.06
CA ILE A 269 12.85 -15.24 1.33
C ILE A 269 13.77 -14.39 2.21
N GLU A 270 14.63 -13.58 1.61
CA GLU A 270 15.60 -12.71 2.26
C GLU A 270 15.17 -11.24 2.13
N MET A 271 13.93 -10.96 2.49
CA MET A 271 13.38 -9.60 2.45
C MET A 271 13.76 -8.81 3.70
N PHE A 272 13.97 -7.50 3.54
CA PHE A 272 14.11 -6.59 4.68
C PHE A 272 12.77 -6.45 5.45
N PRO A 273 12.77 -6.40 6.78
CA PRO A 273 13.91 -6.56 7.68
C PRO A 273 14.39 -8.01 7.71
N PHE A 274 15.69 -8.21 7.48
CA PHE A 274 16.29 -9.54 7.44
C PHE A 274 16.05 -10.27 8.75
N VAL A 275 15.25 -11.33 8.71
CA VAL A 275 14.98 -12.16 9.87
C VAL A 275 16.08 -13.22 9.92
N ASP A 276 16.84 -13.26 11.00
CA ASP A 276 18.03 -14.14 11.17
C ASP A 276 17.73 -15.65 11.06
N LYS A 277 16.49 -16.03 10.89
CA LYS A 277 16.12 -17.44 10.62
C LYS A 277 15.07 -17.48 9.53
N PRO A 278 15.31 -18.18 8.41
CA PRO A 278 14.27 -18.45 7.45
C PRO A 278 13.10 -19.14 8.14
N ILE A 279 11.88 -18.66 7.89
CA ILE A 279 10.65 -19.40 8.18
C ILE A 279 10.57 -20.53 7.15
N ALA A 280 11.55 -21.39 7.14
CA ALA A 280 11.62 -22.54 6.29
C ALA A 280 12.30 -23.62 7.10
N ASN A 281 11.49 -24.43 7.61
CA ASN A 281 11.62 -25.87 7.73
C ASN A 281 10.52 -26.37 8.67
N THR A 282 9.33 -26.36 8.15
CA THR A 282 8.38 -27.37 8.58
C THR A 282 8.30 -28.39 7.44
N ASN A 283 9.43 -29.04 7.18
CA ASN A 283 9.41 -30.39 6.70
C ASN A 283 9.21 -31.26 7.96
N ASN A 284 7.99 -31.71 8.14
CA ASN A 284 7.61 -33.07 8.52
C ASN A 284 6.09 -33.18 8.48
#